data_c8272cbe68610d76c4998f52af58d7e0
#
_entry.id   c8272cbe68610d76c4998f52af58d7e0
#
_cell.length_a   1.000
_cell.length_b   1.000
_cell.length_c   1.000
_cell.angle_alpha   90.00
_cell.angle_beta   90.00
_cell.angle_gamma   90.00
#
_symmetry.space_group_name_H-M   'P 1'
#
loop_
_entity.id
_entity.type
_entity.pdbx_description
1 polymer ?
#
loop_
_entity_poly.entity_id
_entity_poly.type
_entity_poly.pdbx_seq_one_letter_code
_entity_poly.pdbx_strand_id
1 'polypeptide(L)'
;MSAYVIASYDIADPDHYKDYPPAVGPIVGKHGAELLVADMDATPLEGNKRQVYVVLRFESEEAALAWYNDPEYAPVRKIRLDSTANGTAVIAKGFVPPSA
;
A
#
# COMPACT_ATOMS: atom_id res chain seq x y z
N MET A 1 -11.88 3.73 14.24
CA MET A 1 -12.31 3.51 12.83
C MET A 1 -11.11 3.08 12.01
N SER A 2 -11.23 1.96 11.35
CA SER A 2 -10.14 1.48 10.50
C SER A 2 -9.93 2.37 9.28
N ALA A 3 -8.69 2.43 8.84
CA ALA A 3 -8.32 3.09 7.60
C ALA A 3 -7.52 2.12 6.74
N TYR A 4 -7.61 2.29 5.44
CA TYR A 4 -7.01 1.38 4.48
C TYR A 4 -6.10 2.16 3.55
N VAL A 5 -4.90 1.66 3.36
CA VAL A 5 -4.03 2.14 2.28
C VAL A 5 -4.31 1.26 1.08
N ILE A 6 -4.77 1.88 0.01
CA ILE A 6 -5.10 1.19 -1.23
C ILE A 6 -4.12 1.69 -2.29
N ALA A 7 -3.28 0.79 -2.79
CA ALA A 7 -2.24 1.13 -3.73
C ALA A 7 -2.32 0.23 -4.96
N SER A 8 -1.98 0.79 -6.11
CA SER A 8 -1.83 0.01 -7.34
C SER A 8 -0.74 0.63 -8.19
N TYR A 9 -0.01 -0.20 -8.91
CA TYR A 9 1.08 0.26 -9.76
C TYR A 9 1.57 -0.85 -10.67
N ASP A 10 2.42 -0.48 -11.63
CA ASP A 10 3.13 -1.40 -12.50
C ASP A 10 4.60 -1.43 -12.09
N ILE A 11 5.23 -2.59 -12.15
CA ILE A 11 6.65 -2.72 -11.86
C ILE A 11 7.41 -2.40 -13.14
N ALA A 12 8.17 -1.28 -13.12
CA ALA A 12 8.96 -0.83 -14.26
C ALA A 12 10.38 -1.38 -14.23
N ASP A 13 10.93 -1.60 -13.03
CA ASP A 13 12.28 -2.15 -12.82
C ASP A 13 12.22 -3.29 -11.80
N PRO A 14 12.02 -4.54 -12.26
CA PRO A 14 11.89 -5.68 -11.35
C PRO A 14 13.12 -5.93 -10.47
N ASP A 15 14.32 -5.70 -10.99
CA ASP A 15 15.53 -5.91 -10.19
C ASP A 15 15.64 -4.95 -9.03
N HIS A 16 15.20 -3.73 -9.19
CA HIS A 16 15.16 -2.73 -8.12
C HIS A 16 13.98 -2.99 -7.17
N TYR A 17 12.81 -3.28 -7.74
CA TYR A 17 11.59 -3.49 -6.96
C TYR A 17 11.69 -4.67 -5.99
N LYS A 18 12.45 -5.71 -6.33
CA LYS A 18 12.55 -6.92 -5.49
C LYS A 18 13.02 -6.62 -4.06
N ASP A 19 13.70 -5.50 -3.85
CA ASP A 19 14.19 -5.10 -2.52
C ASP A 19 13.08 -4.46 -1.66
N TYR A 20 11.96 -4.06 -2.29
CA TYR A 20 10.89 -3.34 -1.59
C TYR A 20 10.08 -4.22 -0.64
N PRO A 21 9.51 -5.38 -1.07
CA PRO A 21 8.65 -6.17 -0.18
C PRO A 21 9.33 -6.60 1.12
N PRO A 22 10.58 -7.13 1.12
CA PRO A 22 11.22 -7.52 2.37
C PRO A 22 11.57 -6.33 3.26
N ALA A 23 11.78 -5.14 2.68
CA ALA A 23 12.12 -3.96 3.45
C ALA A 23 10.90 -3.28 4.07
N VAL A 24 9.75 -3.30 3.39
CA VAL A 24 8.54 -2.63 3.89
C VAL A 24 7.81 -3.46 4.95
N GLY A 25 7.91 -4.78 4.89
CA GLY A 25 7.18 -5.67 5.81
C GLY A 25 7.37 -5.34 7.28
N PRO A 26 8.61 -5.26 7.79
CA PRO A 26 8.84 -4.93 9.20
C PRO A 26 8.31 -3.56 9.61
N ILE A 27 8.33 -2.57 8.70
CA ILE A 27 7.84 -1.22 8.98
C ILE A 27 6.32 -1.21 9.06
N VAL A 28 5.65 -1.94 8.19
CA VAL A 28 4.19 -2.15 8.24
C VAL A 28 3.81 -2.78 9.56
N GLY A 29 4.53 -3.83 9.98
CA GLY A 29 4.30 -4.50 11.26
C GLY A 29 4.51 -3.59 12.46
N LYS A 30 5.52 -2.72 12.42
CA LYS A 30 5.80 -1.74 13.47
C LYS A 30 4.61 -0.82 13.74
N HIS A 31 3.83 -0.49 12.71
CA HIS A 31 2.66 0.38 12.83
C HIS A 31 1.35 -0.40 13.01
N GLY A 32 1.43 -1.69 13.27
CA GLY A 32 0.26 -2.52 13.58
C GLY A 32 -0.67 -2.76 12.39
N ALA A 33 -0.15 -2.61 11.17
CA ALA A 33 -0.96 -2.80 9.98
C ALA A 33 -1.11 -4.27 9.61
N GLU A 34 -2.22 -4.60 8.97
CA GLU A 34 -2.47 -5.91 8.39
C GLU A 34 -2.42 -5.81 6.88
N LEU A 35 -1.68 -6.72 6.24
CA LEU A 35 -1.70 -6.86 4.80
C LEU A 35 -2.92 -7.70 4.41
N LEU A 36 -3.91 -7.08 3.79
CA LEU A 36 -5.15 -7.74 3.40
C LEU A 36 -5.12 -8.25 1.96
N VAL A 37 -4.48 -7.50 1.06
CA VAL A 37 -4.37 -7.84 -0.35
C VAL A 37 -2.95 -7.52 -0.82
N ALA A 38 -2.34 -8.48 -1.50
CA ALA A 38 -1.11 -8.28 -2.25
C ALA A 38 -1.23 -9.18 -3.48
N ASP A 39 -1.80 -8.65 -4.56
CA ASP A 39 -2.18 -9.44 -5.73
C ASP A 39 -1.48 -8.91 -6.98
N MET A 40 -0.78 -9.78 -7.68
CA MET A 40 -0.11 -9.46 -8.94
C MET A 40 -0.84 -10.07 -10.15
N ASP A 41 -2.04 -10.60 -9.94
CA ASP A 41 -2.84 -11.23 -10.98
C ASP A 41 -4.34 -10.95 -10.78
N ALA A 42 -4.66 -9.70 -10.53
CA ALA A 42 -6.03 -9.29 -10.28
C ALA A 42 -6.90 -9.42 -11.54
N THR A 43 -8.16 -9.77 -11.35
CA THR A 43 -9.12 -9.90 -12.46
C THR A 43 -9.71 -8.54 -12.77
N PRO A 44 -9.50 -7.99 -13.97
CA PRO A 44 -10.06 -6.70 -14.33
C PRO A 44 -11.56 -6.79 -14.56
N LEU A 45 -12.28 -5.79 -14.08
CA LEU A 45 -13.71 -5.64 -14.33
C LEU A 45 -13.97 -4.44 -15.21
N GLU A 46 -13.25 -3.35 -14.98
CA GLU A 46 -13.39 -2.10 -15.72
C GLU A 46 -12.04 -1.38 -15.71
N GLY A 47 -11.76 -0.64 -16.77
CA GLY A 47 -10.57 0.19 -16.86
C GLY A 47 -9.29 -0.59 -17.13
N ASN A 48 -8.18 0.11 -16.95
CA ASN A 48 -6.85 -0.44 -17.18
C ASN A 48 -6.32 -1.11 -15.92
N LYS A 49 -6.07 -2.42 -16.01
CA LYS A 49 -5.49 -3.17 -14.90
C LYS A 49 -4.03 -2.73 -14.66
N ARG A 50 -3.66 -2.61 -13.37
CA ARG A 50 -2.26 -2.48 -12.96
C ARG A 50 -1.70 -3.85 -12.60
N GLN A 51 -0.38 -3.94 -12.55
CA GLN A 51 0.29 -5.21 -12.24
C GLN A 51 0.12 -5.61 -10.78
N VAL A 52 0.18 -4.64 -9.86
CA VAL A 52 0.16 -4.89 -8.41
C VAL A 52 -0.99 -4.14 -7.76
N TYR A 53 -1.73 -4.84 -6.90
CA TYR A 53 -2.75 -4.25 -6.04
C TYR A 53 -2.46 -4.62 -4.60
N VAL A 54 -2.43 -3.61 -3.72
CA VAL A 54 -2.12 -3.78 -2.30
C VAL A 54 -3.19 -3.09 -1.47
N VAL A 55 -3.67 -3.77 -0.43
CA VAL A 55 -4.52 -3.15 0.58
C VAL A 55 -3.94 -3.47 1.95
N LEU A 56 -3.63 -2.41 2.69
CA LEU A 56 -3.19 -2.49 4.09
C LEU A 56 -4.29 -1.92 4.97
N ARG A 57 -4.56 -2.58 6.09
CA ARG A 57 -5.49 -2.06 7.09
C ARG A 57 -4.72 -1.51 8.27
N PHE A 58 -5.05 -0.28 8.64
CA PHE A 58 -4.53 0.39 9.83
C PHE A 58 -5.66 0.64 10.82
N GLU A 59 -5.32 0.79 12.09
CA GLU A 59 -6.29 1.06 13.15
C GLU A 59 -6.98 2.41 12.95
N SER A 60 -6.28 3.38 12.34
CA SER A 60 -6.78 4.73 12.12
C SER A 60 -6.03 5.39 10.95
N GLU A 61 -6.58 6.53 10.48
CA GLU A 61 -5.90 7.35 9.49
C GLU A 61 -4.56 7.87 10.02
N GLU A 62 -4.53 8.24 11.30
CA GLU A 62 -3.30 8.73 11.95
C GLU A 62 -2.20 7.67 11.93
N ALA A 63 -2.58 6.40 12.17
CA ALA A 63 -1.62 5.29 12.12
C ALA A 63 -1.08 5.09 10.70
N ALA A 64 -1.94 5.19 9.70
CA ALA A 64 -1.54 5.06 8.30
C ALA A 64 -0.59 6.19 7.90
N LEU A 65 -0.90 7.42 8.30
CA LEU A 65 -0.03 8.57 8.05
C LEU A 65 1.31 8.44 8.78
N ALA A 66 1.29 7.93 10.02
CA ALA A 66 2.51 7.71 10.79
C ALA A 66 3.43 6.70 10.08
N TRP A 67 2.86 5.65 9.51
CA TRP A 67 3.62 4.70 8.71
C TRP A 67 4.20 5.37 7.46
N TYR A 68 3.36 6.06 6.69
CA TYR A 68 3.78 6.66 5.42
C TYR A 68 4.89 7.70 5.62
N ASN A 69 4.84 8.43 6.72
CA ASN A 69 5.79 9.50 7.04
C ASN A 69 6.91 9.05 7.98
N ASP A 70 7.00 7.76 8.31
CA ASP A 70 8.07 7.23 9.16
C ASP A 70 9.42 7.43 8.46
N PRO A 71 10.42 8.04 9.14
CA PRO A 71 11.76 8.20 8.56
C PRO A 71 12.39 6.89 8.09
N GLU A 72 12.07 5.77 8.73
CA GLU A 72 12.56 4.46 8.29
C GLU A 72 11.92 4.01 6.98
N TYR A 73 10.69 4.45 6.72
CA TYR A 73 10.00 4.13 5.47
C TYR A 73 10.49 4.99 4.30
N ALA A 74 10.98 6.20 4.54
CA ALA A 74 11.36 7.12 3.48
C ALA A 74 12.29 6.50 2.42
N PRO A 75 13.43 5.85 2.79
CA PRO A 75 14.27 5.21 1.78
C PRO A 75 13.63 3.98 1.13
N VAL A 76 12.80 3.27 1.86
CA VAL A 76 12.07 2.10 1.35
C VAL A 76 10.99 2.54 0.36
N ARG A 77 10.24 3.58 0.69
CA ARG A 77 9.25 4.18 -0.21
C ARG A 77 9.91 4.63 -1.52
N LYS A 78 11.12 5.18 -1.43
CA LYS A 78 11.86 5.60 -2.61
C LYS A 78 12.15 4.43 -3.56
N ILE A 79 12.46 3.26 -3.03
CA ILE A 79 12.62 2.04 -3.84
C ILE A 79 11.37 1.80 -4.68
N ARG A 80 10.20 1.82 -4.04
CA ARG A 80 8.94 1.62 -4.76
C ARG A 80 8.69 2.71 -5.80
N LEU A 81 8.87 3.98 -5.43
CA LEU A 81 8.61 5.10 -6.34
C LEU A 81 9.55 5.07 -7.55
N ASP A 82 10.83 4.72 -7.35
CA ASP A 82 11.82 4.70 -8.42
C ASP A 82 11.70 3.47 -9.33
N SER A 83 11.07 2.40 -8.86
CA SER A 83 11.00 1.12 -9.59
C SER A 83 9.62 0.82 -10.18
N THR A 84 8.65 1.71 -9.99
CA THR A 84 7.27 1.51 -10.44
C THR A 84 6.79 2.66 -11.32
N ALA A 85 5.68 2.41 -12.02
CA ALA A 85 5.04 3.39 -12.88
C ALA A 85 3.52 3.31 -12.71
N ASN A 86 2.82 4.37 -13.11
CA ASN A 86 1.35 4.43 -13.10
C ASN A 86 0.76 4.17 -11.71
N GLY A 87 1.49 4.58 -10.67
CA GLY A 87 1.12 4.31 -9.30
C GLY A 87 0.07 5.25 -8.74
N THR A 88 -0.79 4.68 -7.92
CA THR A 88 -1.68 5.44 -7.03
C THR A 88 -1.62 4.83 -5.64
N ALA A 89 -1.75 5.67 -4.63
CA ALA A 89 -1.87 5.23 -3.25
C ALA A 89 -2.75 6.23 -2.52
N VAL A 90 -3.76 5.73 -1.84
CA VAL A 90 -4.69 6.56 -1.09
C VAL A 90 -4.92 5.95 0.29
N ILE A 91 -5.32 6.78 1.23
CA ILE A 91 -5.87 6.32 2.50
C ILE A 91 -7.38 6.51 2.43
N ALA A 92 -8.12 5.41 2.53
CA ALA A 92 -9.58 5.45 2.56
C ALA A 92 -10.06 4.96 3.93
N LYS A 93 -11.02 5.66 4.49
CA LYS A 93 -11.59 5.31 5.79
C LYS A 93 -12.63 4.22 5.64
N GLY A 94 -12.71 3.35 6.65
CA GLY A 94 -13.69 2.28 6.66
C GLY A 94 -15.10 2.81 6.62
N PHE A 95 -15.98 2.08 5.96
CA PHE A 95 -17.40 2.42 5.89
C PHE A 95 -18.06 2.22 7.25
N VAL A 96 -18.77 3.23 7.72
CA VAL A 96 -19.57 3.13 8.93
C VAL A 96 -21.03 3.35 8.51
N PRO A 97 -21.87 2.29 8.59
CA PRO A 97 -23.26 2.44 8.23
C PRO A 97 -23.96 3.48 9.11
N PRO A 98 -24.88 4.27 8.57
CA PRO A 98 -25.64 5.19 9.41
C PRO A 98 -26.48 4.40 10.42
N SER A 99 -26.56 4.94 11.64
CA SER A 99 -27.39 4.35 12.67
C SER A 99 -28.86 4.45 12.28
N ALA A 100 -29.59 3.37 12.47
CA ALA A 100 -31.02 3.34 12.25
C ALA A 100 -31.76 4.02 13.41
#